data_696733ff896658e7a4973796181ee940
#
_entry.id   696733ff896658e7a4973796181ee940
#
_cell.length_a   1.000
_cell.length_b   1.000
_cell.length_c   1.000
_cell.angle_alpha   90.00
_cell.angle_beta   90.00
_cell.angle_gamma   90.00
#
_symmetry.space_group_name_H-M   'P 1'
#
loop_
_entity.id
_entity.type
_entity.pdbx_description
1 polymer ?
#
loop_
_entity_poly.entity_id
_entity_poly.type
_entity_poly.pdbx_seq_one_letter_code
_entity_poly.pdbx_strand_id
1 'polypeptide(L)'
;MVTGVGPMPRRKQPIKRRTFVKFYLAAVLVLAAAALWQFSRYVNTTVKPTLHQLAEYEARAATVQAMQSAVSAQLQTVPDLCEALYTQQGELVQLDTARANAAKMQLTAAVQQSLAALPGTDYLIPFGSLTNNSLLSGHGPGWRFSLQPQGYVQGKIRETAESLSINTTRCTAALELTVTVNMVLDGRTATLTVTDTVPLASVLIRGDIPQAYAAEILE
;
A
#
# COMPACT_ATOMS: atom_id res chain seq x y z
N MET A 1 69.12 -53.31 -56.74
CA MET A 1 67.88 -53.87 -56.19
C MET A 1 67.58 -53.07 -54.89
N VAL A 2 66.75 -52.08 -54.94
CA VAL A 2 66.36 -51.27 -53.77
C VAL A 2 64.85 -51.33 -53.69
N THR A 3 64.34 -52.05 -52.70
CA THR A 3 62.93 -52.23 -52.43
C THR A 3 62.45 -50.99 -51.63
N GLY A 4 61.58 -50.17 -52.26
CA GLY A 4 60.91 -49.05 -51.61
C GLY A 4 59.80 -49.52 -50.68
N VAL A 5 59.90 -49.19 -49.42
CA VAL A 5 58.81 -49.37 -48.41
C VAL A 5 57.92 -48.16 -48.47
N GLY A 6 56.73 -48.32 -49.03
CA GLY A 6 55.72 -47.25 -49.07
C GLY A 6 55.13 -46.94 -47.66
N PRO A 7 54.70 -45.71 -47.38
CA PRO A 7 54.17 -45.34 -46.07
C PRO A 7 52.78 -45.95 -45.84
N MET A 8 52.61 -46.61 -44.69
CA MET A 8 51.34 -47.18 -44.25
C MET A 8 50.26 -46.09 -44.04
N PRO A 9 49.05 -46.30 -44.53
CA PRO A 9 47.97 -45.36 -44.32
C PRO A 9 47.53 -45.33 -42.82
N ARG A 10 47.60 -44.18 -42.19
CA ARG A 10 47.08 -43.98 -40.85
C ARG A 10 45.56 -44.22 -40.83
N ARG A 11 45.15 -45.30 -40.21
CA ARG A 11 43.77 -45.69 -39.96
C ARG A 11 43.11 -44.64 -39.07
N LYS A 12 42.27 -43.76 -39.65
CA LYS A 12 41.41 -42.83 -38.88
C LYS A 12 40.42 -43.66 -38.05
N GLN A 13 40.59 -43.62 -36.73
CA GLN A 13 39.65 -44.30 -35.84
C GLN A 13 38.26 -43.63 -35.94
N PRO A 14 37.18 -44.38 -36.11
CA PRO A 14 35.83 -43.79 -36.13
C PRO A 14 35.52 -43.26 -34.72
N ILE A 15 35.42 -41.96 -34.58
CA ILE A 15 34.98 -41.31 -33.35
C ILE A 15 33.59 -41.84 -33.05
N LYS A 16 33.45 -42.59 -31.93
CA LYS A 16 32.23 -43.30 -31.57
C LYS A 16 31.06 -42.33 -31.49
N ARG A 17 30.06 -42.47 -32.35
CA ARG A 17 28.81 -41.66 -32.40
C ARG A 17 28.15 -41.54 -31.00
N ARG A 18 28.31 -42.51 -30.13
CA ARG A 18 27.81 -42.56 -28.74
C ARG A 18 28.42 -41.48 -27.82
N THR A 19 29.68 -41.06 -28.06
CA THR A 19 30.33 -39.99 -27.29
C THR A 19 29.80 -38.61 -27.67
N PHE A 20 29.53 -38.37 -28.96
CA PHE A 20 28.92 -37.13 -29.42
C PHE A 20 27.50 -36.93 -28.89
N VAL A 21 26.68 -37.98 -28.86
CA VAL A 21 25.31 -37.91 -28.31
C VAL A 21 25.36 -37.61 -26.84
N LYS A 22 26.25 -38.23 -26.05
CA LYS A 22 26.39 -37.92 -24.60
C LYS A 22 26.85 -36.51 -24.35
N PHE A 23 27.80 -35.99 -25.17
CA PHE A 23 28.29 -34.61 -25.06
C PHE A 23 27.19 -33.60 -25.42
N TYR A 24 26.41 -33.88 -26.48
CA TYR A 24 25.27 -33.02 -26.87
C TYR A 24 24.19 -33.01 -25.80
N LEU A 25 23.88 -34.16 -25.22
CA LEU A 25 22.88 -34.27 -24.12
C LEU A 25 23.35 -33.54 -22.86
N ALA A 26 24.63 -33.64 -22.51
CA ALA A 26 25.21 -32.88 -21.41
C ALA A 26 25.18 -31.35 -21.67
N ALA A 27 25.50 -30.93 -22.89
CA ALA A 27 25.45 -29.51 -23.28
C ALA A 27 24.01 -28.93 -23.20
N VAL A 28 23.01 -29.70 -23.68
CA VAL A 28 21.58 -29.32 -23.57
C VAL A 28 21.15 -29.25 -22.12
N LEU A 29 21.61 -30.16 -21.27
CA LEU A 29 21.28 -30.17 -19.85
C LEU A 29 21.90 -28.97 -19.11
N VAL A 30 23.13 -28.60 -19.44
CA VAL A 30 23.80 -27.40 -18.91
C VAL A 30 23.08 -26.11 -19.36
N LEU A 31 22.70 -26.04 -20.63
CA LEU A 31 21.94 -24.89 -21.15
C LEU A 31 20.57 -24.78 -20.49
N ALA A 32 19.86 -25.89 -20.31
CA ALA A 32 18.59 -25.91 -19.60
C ALA A 32 18.75 -25.49 -18.12
N ALA A 33 19.77 -25.97 -17.44
CA ALA A 33 20.08 -25.57 -16.07
C ALA A 33 20.43 -24.07 -15.97
N ALA A 34 21.24 -23.54 -16.92
CA ALA A 34 21.56 -22.12 -17.00
C ALA A 34 20.32 -21.27 -17.28
N ALA A 35 19.42 -21.71 -18.17
CA ALA A 35 18.17 -21.01 -18.46
C ALA A 35 17.23 -21.00 -17.25
N LEU A 36 17.10 -22.11 -16.53
CA LEU A 36 16.33 -22.19 -15.29
C LEU A 36 16.90 -21.30 -14.20
N TRP A 37 18.21 -21.26 -14.05
CA TRP A 37 18.89 -20.39 -13.08
C TRP A 37 18.68 -18.92 -13.42
N GLN A 38 18.82 -18.55 -14.69
CA GLN A 38 18.58 -17.19 -15.19
C GLN A 38 17.11 -16.76 -14.96
N PHE A 39 16.17 -17.68 -15.28
CA PHE A 39 14.75 -17.45 -15.05
C PHE A 39 14.43 -17.28 -13.55
N SER A 40 14.97 -18.16 -12.70
CA SER A 40 14.81 -18.04 -11.24
C SER A 40 15.37 -16.72 -10.72
N ARG A 41 16.53 -16.30 -11.21
CA ARG A 41 17.12 -15.00 -10.87
C ARG A 41 16.22 -13.85 -11.30
N TYR A 42 15.71 -13.87 -12.53
CA TYR A 42 14.78 -12.86 -13.05
C TYR A 42 13.50 -12.76 -12.19
N VAL A 43 12.90 -13.89 -11.84
CA VAL A 43 11.73 -13.91 -10.97
C VAL A 43 12.03 -13.30 -9.60
N ASN A 44 13.16 -13.66 -9.00
CA ASN A 44 13.51 -13.17 -7.66
C ASN A 44 13.91 -11.69 -7.64
N THR A 45 14.56 -11.18 -8.70
CA THR A 45 15.10 -9.81 -8.73
C THR A 45 14.11 -8.80 -9.30
N THR A 46 13.20 -9.21 -10.18
CA THR A 46 12.30 -8.30 -10.89
C THR A 46 10.83 -8.55 -10.56
N VAL A 47 10.38 -9.80 -10.68
CA VAL A 47 8.95 -10.11 -10.53
C VAL A 47 8.50 -9.98 -9.08
N LYS A 48 9.22 -10.57 -8.14
CA LYS A 48 8.83 -10.52 -6.71
C LYS A 48 8.78 -9.12 -6.12
N PRO A 49 9.78 -8.24 -6.30
CA PRO A 49 9.70 -6.87 -5.79
C PRO A 49 8.53 -6.09 -6.37
N THR A 50 8.28 -6.20 -7.68
CA THR A 50 7.16 -5.54 -8.35
C THR A 50 5.82 -6.06 -7.84
N LEU A 51 5.71 -7.39 -7.63
CA LEU A 51 4.54 -8.01 -7.03
C LEU A 51 4.26 -7.46 -5.62
N HIS A 52 5.30 -7.34 -4.78
CA HIS A 52 5.16 -6.79 -3.44
C HIS A 52 4.70 -5.34 -3.45
N GLN A 53 5.28 -4.51 -4.31
CA GLN A 53 4.90 -3.10 -4.43
C GLN A 53 3.45 -2.93 -4.90
N LEU A 54 3.03 -3.72 -5.89
CA LEU A 54 1.67 -3.67 -6.42
C LEU A 54 0.65 -4.20 -5.40
N ALA A 55 0.98 -5.29 -4.72
CA ALA A 55 0.14 -5.83 -3.65
C ALA A 55 0.03 -4.85 -2.47
N GLU A 56 1.12 -4.17 -2.10
CA GLU A 56 1.09 -3.13 -1.06
C GLU A 56 0.22 -1.94 -1.48
N TYR A 57 0.31 -1.50 -2.74
CA TYR A 57 -0.53 -0.43 -3.27
C TYR A 57 -2.03 -0.80 -3.22
N GLU A 58 -2.40 -1.98 -3.71
CA GLU A 58 -3.78 -2.47 -3.69
C GLU A 58 -4.29 -2.66 -2.25
N ALA A 59 -3.47 -3.21 -1.37
CA ALA A 59 -3.79 -3.37 0.04
C ALA A 59 -4.04 -2.02 0.73
N ARG A 60 -3.20 -1.02 0.43
CA ARG A 60 -3.36 0.35 0.93
C ARG A 60 -4.65 0.98 0.41
N ALA A 61 -4.91 0.88 -0.89
CA ALA A 61 -6.12 1.42 -1.52
C ALA A 61 -7.39 0.80 -0.93
N ALA A 62 -7.43 -0.53 -0.79
CA ALA A 62 -8.56 -1.24 -0.19
C ALA A 62 -8.78 -0.85 1.28
N THR A 63 -7.69 -0.67 2.04
CA THR A 63 -7.78 -0.26 3.46
C THR A 63 -8.32 1.17 3.58
N VAL A 64 -7.82 2.11 2.77
CA VAL A 64 -8.32 3.50 2.75
C VAL A 64 -9.80 3.53 2.35
N GLN A 65 -10.18 2.80 1.32
CA GLN A 65 -11.58 2.73 0.88
C GLN A 65 -12.50 2.17 1.97
N ALA A 66 -12.07 1.11 2.67
CA ALA A 66 -12.83 0.56 3.80
C ALA A 66 -12.95 1.55 4.96
N MET A 67 -11.88 2.28 5.28
CA MET A 67 -11.91 3.34 6.31
C MET A 67 -12.90 4.44 5.94
N GLN A 68 -12.81 4.98 4.72
CA GLN A 68 -13.66 6.08 4.27
C GLN A 68 -15.13 5.67 4.16
N SER A 69 -15.40 4.47 3.66
CA SER A 69 -16.77 3.95 3.58
C SER A 69 -17.38 3.72 4.96
N ALA A 70 -16.61 3.20 5.92
CA ALA A 70 -17.07 3.00 7.30
C ALA A 70 -17.36 4.34 8.00
N VAL A 71 -16.48 5.31 7.84
CA VAL A 71 -16.67 6.65 8.40
C VAL A 71 -17.90 7.32 7.81
N SER A 72 -18.04 7.30 6.48
CA SER A 72 -19.20 7.91 5.81
C SER A 72 -20.51 7.24 6.19
N ALA A 73 -20.55 5.91 6.28
CA ALA A 73 -21.74 5.16 6.71
C ALA A 73 -22.11 5.50 8.17
N GLN A 74 -21.13 5.60 9.07
CA GLN A 74 -21.38 5.95 10.46
C GLN A 74 -21.91 7.38 10.60
N LEU A 75 -21.35 8.35 9.85
CA LEU A 75 -21.84 9.73 9.86
C LEU A 75 -23.25 9.86 9.27
N GLN A 76 -23.61 9.03 8.30
CA GLN A 76 -24.99 8.97 7.78
C GLN A 76 -25.97 8.34 8.79
N THR A 77 -25.52 7.36 9.57
CA THR A 77 -26.36 6.68 10.57
C THR A 77 -26.60 7.55 11.80
N VAL A 78 -25.60 8.33 12.19
CA VAL A 78 -25.65 9.24 13.34
C VAL A 78 -25.20 10.64 12.89
N PRO A 79 -26.10 11.42 12.26
CA PRO A 79 -25.74 12.75 11.73
C PRO A 79 -25.22 13.71 12.82
N ASP A 80 -25.78 13.63 14.03
CA ASP A 80 -25.45 14.51 15.15
C ASP A 80 -24.11 14.17 15.82
N LEU A 81 -23.41 13.12 15.33
CA LEU A 81 -22.17 12.62 15.94
C LEU A 81 -21.09 13.70 16.05
N CYS A 82 -21.03 14.58 15.06
CA CYS A 82 -20.06 15.68 14.99
C CYS A 82 -20.70 17.06 15.33
N GLU A 83 -21.98 17.09 15.71
CA GLU A 83 -22.62 18.33 16.09
C GLU A 83 -22.15 18.80 17.46
N ALA A 84 -22.06 20.13 17.60
CA ALA A 84 -21.73 20.80 18.87
C ALA A 84 -20.45 20.26 19.54
N LEU A 85 -19.43 19.87 18.71
CA LEU A 85 -18.11 19.51 19.24
C LEU A 85 -17.38 20.70 19.85
N TYR A 86 -17.70 21.90 19.42
CA TYR A 86 -17.22 23.14 20.03
C TYR A 86 -18.34 23.78 20.84
N THR A 87 -18.04 24.13 22.08
CA THR A 87 -18.93 24.85 22.98
C THR A 87 -18.39 26.25 23.21
N GLN A 88 -19.29 27.23 23.20
CA GLN A 88 -18.96 28.60 23.52
C GLN A 88 -19.42 28.93 24.93
N GLN A 89 -18.49 29.35 25.78
CA GLN A 89 -18.76 29.83 27.13
C GLN A 89 -18.26 31.28 27.21
N GLY A 90 -19.20 32.25 27.02
CA GLY A 90 -18.84 33.66 26.89
C GLY A 90 -18.00 33.91 25.65
N GLU A 91 -16.79 34.45 25.82
CA GLU A 91 -15.83 34.68 24.74
C GLU A 91 -14.94 33.46 24.43
N LEU A 92 -14.98 32.45 25.29
CA LEU A 92 -14.15 31.26 25.16
C LEU A 92 -14.85 30.19 24.31
N VAL A 93 -14.18 29.77 23.25
CA VAL A 93 -14.58 28.59 22.44
C VAL A 93 -13.64 27.44 22.76
N GLN A 94 -14.18 26.34 23.21
CA GLN A 94 -13.41 25.14 23.56
C GLN A 94 -14.01 23.86 22.98
N LEU A 95 -13.15 22.88 22.68
CA LEU A 95 -13.56 21.57 22.24
C LEU A 95 -14.19 20.79 23.40
N ASP A 96 -15.41 20.28 23.23
CA ASP A 96 -16.02 19.34 24.15
C ASP A 96 -15.32 17.99 24.05
N THR A 97 -14.40 17.75 24.98
CA THR A 97 -13.58 16.52 24.99
C THR A 97 -14.41 15.25 25.21
N ALA A 98 -15.55 15.34 25.91
CA ALA A 98 -16.41 14.17 26.12
C ALA A 98 -17.10 13.76 24.82
N ARG A 99 -17.70 14.71 24.10
CA ARG A 99 -18.31 14.49 22.79
C ARG A 99 -17.28 14.05 21.75
N ALA A 100 -16.13 14.70 21.70
CA ALA A 100 -15.06 14.38 20.80
C ALA A 100 -14.53 12.93 21.02
N ASN A 101 -14.40 12.52 22.29
CA ASN A 101 -14.03 11.13 22.60
C ASN A 101 -15.14 10.13 22.23
N ALA A 102 -16.41 10.46 22.43
CA ALA A 102 -17.52 9.61 22.00
C ALA A 102 -17.53 9.42 20.47
N ALA A 103 -17.37 10.50 19.70
CA ALA A 103 -17.25 10.45 18.25
C ALA A 103 -16.05 9.61 17.80
N LYS A 104 -14.88 9.81 18.41
CA LYS A 104 -13.69 8.99 18.16
C LYS A 104 -13.97 7.51 18.38
N MET A 105 -14.58 7.14 19.51
CA MET A 105 -14.84 5.72 19.83
C MET A 105 -15.79 5.08 18.83
N GLN A 106 -16.88 5.77 18.46
CA GLN A 106 -17.85 5.25 17.49
C GLN A 106 -17.26 5.09 16.10
N LEU A 107 -16.54 6.10 15.59
CA LEU A 107 -15.88 6.04 14.28
C LEU A 107 -14.77 4.99 14.25
N THR A 108 -13.98 4.86 15.30
CA THR A 108 -12.94 3.83 15.39
C THR A 108 -13.55 2.43 15.39
N ALA A 109 -14.65 2.21 16.14
CA ALA A 109 -15.36 0.94 16.17
C ALA A 109 -15.98 0.59 14.80
N ALA A 110 -16.59 1.55 14.11
CA ALA A 110 -17.14 1.36 12.76
C ALA A 110 -16.06 0.95 11.76
N VAL A 111 -14.91 1.62 11.78
CA VAL A 111 -13.76 1.26 10.94
C VAL A 111 -13.25 -0.14 11.28
N GLN A 112 -13.11 -0.47 12.56
CA GLN A 112 -12.65 -1.80 12.96
C GLN A 112 -13.62 -2.90 12.51
N GLN A 113 -14.92 -2.67 12.58
CA GLN A 113 -15.92 -3.59 12.10
C GLN A 113 -15.88 -3.76 10.58
N SER A 114 -15.72 -2.68 9.83
CA SER A 114 -15.58 -2.71 8.36
C SER A 114 -14.33 -3.48 7.94
N LEU A 115 -13.21 -3.25 8.62
CA LEU A 115 -11.97 -3.98 8.35
C LEU A 115 -12.07 -5.46 8.71
N ALA A 116 -12.79 -5.80 9.78
CA ALA A 116 -13.04 -7.19 10.15
C ALA A 116 -13.90 -7.94 9.11
N ALA A 117 -14.66 -7.24 8.29
CA ALA A 117 -15.41 -7.81 7.17
C ALA A 117 -14.56 -8.04 5.90
N LEU A 118 -13.33 -7.53 5.85
CA LEU A 118 -12.39 -7.75 4.73
C LEU A 118 -11.69 -9.12 4.72
N PRO A 119 -11.61 -9.91 5.81
CA PRO A 119 -10.89 -11.19 5.80
C PRO A 119 -11.49 -12.16 4.80
N GLY A 120 -10.65 -12.65 3.88
CA GLY A 120 -11.03 -13.56 2.82
C GLY A 120 -11.24 -12.91 1.46
N THR A 121 -11.05 -11.61 1.31
CA THR A 121 -11.00 -10.98 0.00
C THR A 121 -9.65 -11.31 -0.64
N ASP A 122 -9.67 -12.29 -1.54
CA ASP A 122 -8.51 -12.60 -2.36
C ASP A 122 -8.38 -11.57 -3.48
N TYR A 123 -7.28 -10.90 -3.49
CA TYR A 123 -6.91 -10.00 -4.58
C TYR A 123 -6.09 -10.75 -5.62
N LEU A 124 -6.36 -10.46 -6.89
CA LEU A 124 -5.71 -11.12 -8.02
C LEU A 124 -4.88 -10.10 -8.80
N ILE A 125 -3.57 -10.29 -8.83
CA ILE A 125 -2.68 -9.49 -9.67
C ILE A 125 -2.34 -10.28 -10.92
N PRO A 126 -2.78 -9.84 -12.14
CA PRO A 126 -2.46 -10.53 -13.38
C PRO A 126 -0.95 -10.55 -13.63
N PHE A 127 -0.43 -11.69 -14.08
CA PHE A 127 1.01 -11.86 -14.34
C PHE A 127 1.54 -10.85 -15.36
N GLY A 128 0.72 -10.46 -16.33
CA GLY A 128 1.08 -9.45 -17.32
C GLY A 128 1.38 -8.07 -16.73
N SER A 129 0.75 -7.72 -15.60
CA SER A 129 1.04 -6.46 -14.88
C SER A 129 2.42 -6.47 -14.18
N LEU A 130 3.02 -7.65 -14.00
CA LEU A 130 4.36 -7.82 -13.42
C LEU A 130 5.47 -7.76 -14.47
N THR A 131 5.09 -7.88 -15.75
CA THR A 131 6.00 -7.68 -16.87
C THR A 131 6.00 -6.20 -17.22
N ASN A 132 7.13 -5.58 -17.36
CA ASN A 132 7.24 -4.15 -17.72
C ASN A 132 6.80 -3.88 -19.19
N ASN A 133 5.78 -4.61 -19.66
CA ASN A 133 5.25 -4.55 -21.01
C ASN A 133 3.78 -4.14 -20.98
N SER A 134 3.48 -2.95 -21.50
CA SER A 134 2.13 -2.36 -21.55
C SER A 134 1.12 -3.22 -22.30
N LEU A 135 1.56 -4.00 -23.30
CA LEU A 135 0.67 -4.88 -24.08
C LEU A 135 0.20 -6.12 -23.32
N LEU A 136 0.95 -6.54 -22.30
CA LEU A 136 0.63 -7.70 -21.46
C LEU A 136 -0.06 -7.29 -20.15
N SER A 137 -0.08 -6.00 -19.83
CA SER A 137 -0.68 -5.49 -18.61
C SER A 137 -2.17 -5.89 -18.52
N GLY A 138 -2.56 -6.41 -17.36
CA GLY A 138 -3.92 -6.88 -17.12
C GLY A 138 -4.25 -8.27 -17.69
N HIS A 139 -3.32 -8.94 -18.38
CA HIS A 139 -3.54 -10.25 -18.99
C HIS A 139 -2.71 -11.35 -18.32
N GLY A 140 -3.21 -12.59 -18.40
CA GLY A 140 -2.52 -13.79 -17.91
C GLY A 140 -3.07 -14.33 -16.59
N PRO A 141 -2.51 -15.45 -16.11
CA PRO A 141 -2.89 -16.02 -14.82
C PRO A 141 -2.60 -15.03 -13.70
N GLY A 142 -3.49 -14.97 -12.70
CA GLY A 142 -3.35 -14.05 -11.60
C GLY A 142 -2.57 -14.64 -10.43
N TRP A 143 -1.80 -13.79 -9.75
CA TRP A 143 -1.19 -14.11 -8.46
C TRP A 143 -2.15 -13.65 -7.35
N ARG A 144 -2.47 -14.56 -6.44
CA ARG A 144 -3.42 -14.27 -5.35
C ARG A 144 -2.67 -13.80 -4.12
N PHE A 145 -3.20 -12.76 -3.48
CA PHE A 145 -2.80 -12.37 -2.15
C PHE A 145 -4.04 -12.11 -1.28
N SER A 146 -3.91 -12.33 -0.01
CA SER A 146 -4.98 -12.18 0.95
C SER A 146 -4.63 -11.07 1.94
N LEU A 147 -5.60 -10.19 2.19
CA LEU A 147 -5.53 -9.20 3.27
C LEU A 147 -6.10 -9.84 4.54
N GLN A 148 -5.29 -9.88 5.58
CA GLN A 148 -5.72 -10.29 6.91
C GLN A 148 -5.60 -9.08 7.84
N PRO A 149 -6.70 -8.41 8.19
CA PRO A 149 -6.68 -7.33 9.15
C PRO A 149 -6.41 -7.91 10.55
N GLN A 150 -5.16 -8.21 10.82
CA GLN A 150 -4.67 -8.50 12.16
C GLN A 150 -4.00 -7.23 12.66
N GLY A 151 -4.68 -6.55 13.53
CA GLY A 151 -4.20 -5.30 14.08
C GLY A 151 -5.33 -4.57 14.80
N TYR A 152 -5.02 -3.40 15.24
CA TYR A 152 -5.97 -2.53 15.89
C TYR A 152 -6.09 -1.22 15.11
N VAL A 153 -7.29 -0.66 15.15
CA VAL A 153 -7.54 0.70 14.67
C VAL A 153 -7.28 1.65 15.81
N GLN A 154 -6.42 2.62 15.60
CA GLN A 154 -6.11 3.66 16.57
C GLN A 154 -6.68 4.99 16.09
N GLY A 155 -7.52 5.61 16.90
CA GLY A 155 -8.05 6.96 16.65
C GLY A 155 -7.40 7.97 17.59
N LYS A 156 -6.93 9.09 17.05
CA LYS A 156 -6.42 10.23 17.81
C LYS A 156 -7.08 11.51 17.34
N ILE A 157 -7.62 12.30 18.29
CA ILE A 157 -8.12 13.63 17.96
C ILE A 157 -6.95 14.59 17.93
N ARG A 158 -6.88 15.36 16.85
CA ARG A 158 -5.98 16.49 16.68
C ARG A 158 -6.80 17.76 16.57
N GLU A 159 -6.41 18.76 17.32
CA GLU A 159 -6.91 20.12 17.18
C GLU A 159 -5.83 20.99 16.58
N THR A 160 -6.20 21.74 15.55
CA THR A 160 -5.32 22.70 14.88
C THR A 160 -5.98 24.07 14.87
N ALA A 161 -5.20 25.10 15.20
CA ALA A 161 -5.62 26.49 15.12
C ALA A 161 -4.81 27.19 14.03
N GLU A 162 -5.49 27.78 13.07
CA GLU A 162 -4.92 28.52 11.94
C GLU A 162 -5.41 29.97 11.97
N SER A 163 -4.50 30.91 12.02
CA SER A 163 -4.83 32.33 11.89
C SER A 163 -5.11 32.68 10.43
N LEU A 164 -6.34 33.08 10.13
CA LEU A 164 -6.75 33.50 8.78
C LEU A 164 -6.58 35.00 8.55
N SER A 165 -6.67 35.79 9.61
CA SER A 165 -6.48 37.23 9.59
C SER A 165 -6.14 37.75 10.99
N ILE A 166 -5.89 39.05 11.13
CA ILE A 166 -5.50 39.68 12.40
C ILE A 166 -6.47 39.35 13.55
N ASN A 167 -7.75 39.16 13.25
CA ASN A 167 -8.79 38.94 14.25
C ASN A 167 -9.62 37.67 14.01
N THR A 168 -9.19 36.79 13.12
CA THR A 168 -9.95 35.58 12.80
C THR A 168 -9.05 34.34 12.85
N THR A 169 -9.41 33.39 13.71
CA THR A 169 -8.73 32.10 13.85
C THR A 169 -9.71 30.99 13.54
N ARG A 170 -9.27 30.03 12.72
CA ARG A 170 -9.99 28.78 12.47
C ARG A 170 -9.44 27.71 13.41
N CYS A 171 -10.31 27.14 14.22
CA CYS A 171 -10.01 25.94 14.99
C CYS A 171 -10.67 24.74 14.31
N THR A 172 -9.90 23.70 14.03
CA THR A 172 -10.39 22.47 13.39
C THR A 172 -10.05 21.27 14.25
N ALA A 173 -11.06 20.49 14.63
CA ALA A 173 -10.90 19.20 15.25
C ALA A 173 -10.94 18.12 14.16
N ALA A 174 -9.92 17.30 14.09
CA ALA A 174 -9.80 16.21 13.14
C ALA A 174 -9.51 14.89 13.86
N LEU A 175 -10.05 13.80 13.33
CA LEU A 175 -9.76 12.44 13.77
C LEU A 175 -8.69 11.84 12.85
N GLU A 176 -7.53 11.58 13.41
CA GLU A 176 -6.47 10.80 12.77
C GLU A 176 -6.69 9.33 13.09
N LEU A 177 -6.97 8.54 12.06
CA LEU A 177 -7.17 7.11 12.13
C LEU A 177 -5.92 6.40 11.62
N THR A 178 -5.33 5.54 12.43
CA THR A 178 -4.20 4.69 12.04
C THR A 178 -4.63 3.24 12.10
N VAL A 179 -4.51 2.55 10.97
CA VAL A 179 -4.87 1.15 10.79
C VAL A 179 -3.64 0.36 10.44
N THR A 180 -3.45 -0.77 11.10
CA THR A 180 -2.43 -1.74 10.78
C THR A 180 -3.08 -2.98 10.19
N VAL A 181 -2.69 -3.37 8.97
CA VAL A 181 -3.16 -4.57 8.29
C VAL A 181 -1.98 -5.48 7.94
N ASN A 182 -2.20 -6.78 8.01
CA ASN A 182 -1.24 -7.76 7.54
C ASN A 182 -1.65 -8.25 6.15
N MET A 183 -0.71 -8.23 5.24
CA MET A 183 -0.83 -8.77 3.90
C MET A 183 -0.06 -10.08 3.85
N VAL A 184 -0.71 -11.16 3.41
CA VAL A 184 -0.06 -12.45 3.17
C VAL A 184 0.14 -12.62 1.68
N LEU A 185 1.40 -12.66 1.27
CA LEU A 185 1.81 -12.82 -0.12
C LEU A 185 2.96 -13.84 -0.20
N ASP A 186 2.83 -14.85 -1.06
CA ASP A 186 3.85 -15.88 -1.27
C ASP A 186 4.31 -16.57 0.03
N GLY A 187 3.35 -16.81 0.96
CA GLY A 187 3.62 -17.42 2.28
C GLY A 187 4.39 -16.52 3.26
N ARG A 188 4.58 -15.24 2.93
CA ARG A 188 5.21 -14.23 3.79
C ARG A 188 4.18 -13.21 4.23
N THR A 189 4.26 -12.82 5.50
CA THR A 189 3.42 -11.76 6.05
C THR A 189 4.19 -10.44 6.01
N ALA A 190 3.59 -9.43 5.42
CA ALA A 190 4.06 -8.05 5.47
C ALA A 190 3.03 -7.20 6.22
N THR A 191 3.50 -6.31 7.09
CA THR A 191 2.64 -5.41 7.85
C THR A 191 2.61 -4.05 7.16
N LEU A 192 1.41 -3.56 6.90
CA LEU A 192 1.14 -2.26 6.30
C LEU A 192 0.43 -1.37 7.32
N THR A 193 0.94 -0.15 7.51
CA THR A 193 0.28 0.86 8.33
C THR A 193 -0.26 1.96 7.42
N VAL A 194 -1.54 2.25 7.59
CA VAL A 194 -2.25 3.28 6.83
C VAL A 194 -2.81 4.30 7.82
N THR A 195 -2.57 5.59 7.55
CA THR A 195 -3.12 6.69 8.35
C THR A 195 -3.95 7.57 7.45
N ASP A 196 -5.14 7.92 7.92
CA ASP A 196 -6.04 8.87 7.27
C ASP A 196 -6.55 9.89 8.29
N THR A 197 -6.88 11.10 7.84
CA THR A 197 -7.33 12.19 8.71
C THR A 197 -8.69 12.68 8.26
N VAL A 198 -9.66 12.57 9.14
CA VAL A 198 -11.05 12.97 8.92
C VAL A 198 -11.35 14.23 9.71
N PRO A 199 -11.67 15.38 9.07
CA PRO A 199 -12.12 16.56 9.79
C PRO A 199 -13.50 16.30 10.40
N LEU A 200 -13.64 16.53 11.70
CA LEU A 200 -14.91 16.33 12.42
C LEU A 200 -15.70 17.63 12.54
N ALA A 201 -15.03 18.70 12.92
CA ALA A 201 -15.66 20.01 13.11
C ALA A 201 -14.66 21.15 12.87
N SER A 202 -15.18 22.28 12.46
CA SER A 202 -14.40 23.51 12.31
C SER A 202 -15.21 24.69 12.82
N VAL A 203 -14.57 25.56 13.57
CA VAL A 203 -15.16 26.81 14.09
C VAL A 203 -14.28 27.98 13.74
N LEU A 204 -14.91 29.10 13.41
CA LEU A 204 -14.23 30.38 13.21
C LEU A 204 -14.42 31.26 14.47
N ILE A 205 -13.32 31.63 15.09
CA ILE A 205 -13.29 32.51 16.23
C ILE A 205 -12.88 33.88 15.71
N ARG A 206 -13.73 34.87 15.93
CA ARG A 206 -13.44 36.26 15.62
C ARG A 206 -13.18 37.01 16.91
N GLY A 207 -11.98 37.55 17.07
CA GLY A 207 -11.63 38.46 18.16
C GLY A 207 -11.91 39.93 17.78
N ASP A 208 -11.80 40.83 18.75
CA ASP A 208 -11.86 42.26 18.52
C ASP A 208 -10.61 42.75 17.77
N ILE A 209 -10.80 43.77 16.94
CA ILE A 209 -9.67 44.40 16.25
C ILE A 209 -8.88 45.20 17.31
N PRO A 210 -7.55 45.00 17.45
CA PRO A 210 -6.73 45.78 18.35
C PRO A 210 -6.87 47.27 18.04
N GLN A 211 -7.17 48.08 19.05
CA GLN A 211 -7.42 49.54 18.88
C GLN A 211 -6.26 50.30 18.22
N ALA A 212 -5.03 49.77 18.33
CA ALA A 212 -3.85 50.31 17.65
C ALA A 212 -3.95 50.34 16.12
N TYR A 213 -4.70 49.39 15.53
CA TYR A 213 -4.93 49.33 14.07
C TYR A 213 -6.11 50.19 13.63
N ALA A 214 -7.05 50.49 14.53
CA ALA A 214 -8.19 51.37 14.21
C ALA A 214 -7.78 52.87 14.14
N ALA A 215 -6.70 53.27 14.80
CA ALA A 215 -6.21 54.64 14.78
C ALA A 215 -5.48 55.01 13.47
N GLU A 216 -4.89 54.02 12.78
CA GLU A 216 -4.10 54.23 11.55
C GLU A 216 -4.97 54.31 10.27
N ILE A 217 -6.25 53.96 10.34
CA ILE A 217 -7.19 53.99 9.20
C ILE A 217 -7.99 55.33 9.16
N LEU A 218 -7.87 56.17 10.20
CA LEU A 218 -8.63 57.42 10.34
C LEU A 218 -7.80 58.68 10.12
N GLU A 219 -6.53 58.59 9.73
CA GLU A 219 -5.70 59.68 9.18
C GLU A 219 -5.58 59.51 7.64
#